data_76bba0e7ecd2c8d969c3e6df8cd884bd
#
_entry.id   76bba0e7ecd2c8d969c3e6df8cd884bd
#
_cell.length_a   1.000
_cell.length_b   1.000
_cell.length_c   1.000
_cell.angle_alpha   90.00
_cell.angle_beta   90.00
_cell.angle_gamma   90.00
#
_symmetry.space_group_name_H-M   'P 1'
#
loop_
_entity.id
_entity.type
_entity.pdbx_description
1 polymer ?
#
loop_
_entity_poly.entity_id
_entity_poly.type
_entity_poly.pdbx_seq_one_letter_code
_entity_poly.pdbx_strand_id
1 'polypeptide(L)'
;MKLSEELIYRGFKAETTIENPEDLDNRQSKKFYWGADPSADSLTIGNLAAIMMCACFVRHGYEPYLLVGGATGQIGDPKENGERDLKSLEEVEHNKKCIREQVETVIRNAVSRLAPSRPSLRGSGAHSAPVVADGLETAYSNHSLTMVDNLEWFSKINYLSFLREIGKNFSMTQLLDRQFVQNRIGEGGSGISYAEFSYTLIQGYDFLHLYREYGVDLQLCGADQYGNCTSGIHMIKRLENADADVWSTPLVIDPVTGRKFGKSEGNAIWLAASDNGSGNYTSVYDFYQFWMNQPDAAVENLLKIYTLLGKEEIEEILKKHAEHPELRLAQKALARGVTAVVHGAGSAETVENLSETLFSKETDFSEFTEDELTEFAAYLPVIAKGTLLVDALVNTGLAESKKKAREFIAQGAISINGTKVQEDLAVNQTAIIKKGKNKFAIVK
;
A
#
# COMPACT_ATOMS: atom_id res chain seq x y z
N MET A 1 -21.30 -8.38 -10.04
CA MET A 1 -21.54 -7.47 -8.86
C MET A 1 -21.49 -6.05 -9.38
N LYS A 2 -22.43 -5.17 -9.00
CA LYS A 2 -22.37 -3.73 -9.29
C LYS A 2 -21.29 -3.05 -8.46
N LEU A 3 -20.85 -1.84 -8.83
CA LEU A 3 -19.86 -1.09 -8.07
C LEU A 3 -20.31 -0.86 -6.61
N SER A 4 -21.54 -0.36 -6.43
CA SER A 4 -22.11 -0.11 -5.10
C SER A 4 -22.10 -1.34 -4.20
N GLU A 5 -22.48 -2.50 -4.76
CA GLU A 5 -22.47 -3.79 -4.07
C GLU A 5 -21.05 -4.22 -3.70
N GLU A 6 -20.09 -4.07 -4.64
CA GLU A 6 -18.69 -4.44 -4.41
C GLU A 6 -18.05 -3.57 -3.32
N LEU A 7 -18.28 -2.26 -3.34
CA LEU A 7 -17.76 -1.35 -2.32
C LEU A 7 -18.28 -1.68 -0.92
N ILE A 8 -19.58 -1.99 -0.79
CA ILE A 8 -20.19 -2.40 0.49
C ILE A 8 -19.63 -3.75 0.94
N TYR A 9 -19.58 -4.75 0.05
CA TYR A 9 -19.08 -6.08 0.37
C TYR A 9 -17.62 -6.06 0.84
N ARG A 10 -16.78 -5.24 0.19
CA ARG A 10 -15.37 -5.10 0.57
C ARG A 10 -15.13 -4.21 1.80
N GLY A 11 -16.16 -3.53 2.29
CA GLY A 11 -16.03 -2.62 3.42
C GLY A 11 -15.42 -1.26 3.04
N PHE A 12 -15.50 -0.86 1.78
CA PHE A 12 -15.00 0.44 1.28
C PHE A 12 -16.01 1.56 1.43
N LYS A 13 -16.82 1.55 2.48
CA LYS A 13 -17.73 2.65 2.80
C LYS A 13 -17.55 3.12 4.23
N ALA A 14 -17.09 4.36 4.39
CA ALA A 14 -17.14 5.11 5.64
C ALA A 14 -18.08 6.31 5.46
N GLU A 15 -17.57 7.53 5.57
CA GLU A 15 -18.33 8.74 5.34
C GLU A 15 -18.45 9.05 3.84
N THR A 16 -19.60 9.53 3.41
CA THR A 16 -19.86 9.89 2.03
C THR A 16 -20.97 10.94 1.95
N THR A 17 -20.95 11.79 0.92
CA THR A 17 -22.04 12.71 0.58
C THR A 17 -23.12 12.04 -0.26
N ILE A 18 -22.86 10.84 -0.79
CA ILE A 18 -23.79 10.06 -1.61
C ILE A 18 -24.73 9.30 -0.69
N GLU A 19 -25.99 9.73 -0.63
CA GLU A 19 -27.00 9.12 0.24
C GLU A 19 -27.29 7.67 -0.16
N ASN A 20 -27.54 7.44 -1.45
CA ASN A 20 -27.78 6.11 -1.98
C ASN A 20 -26.56 5.58 -2.76
N PRO A 21 -25.86 4.53 -2.28
CA PRO A 21 -24.72 3.96 -2.98
C PRO A 21 -25.00 3.55 -4.43
N GLU A 22 -26.24 3.18 -4.78
CA GLU A 22 -26.60 2.79 -6.15
C GLU A 22 -26.47 3.96 -7.16
N ASP A 23 -26.42 5.21 -6.68
CA ASP A 23 -26.19 6.37 -7.54
C ASP A 23 -24.82 6.31 -8.22
N LEU A 24 -23.84 5.63 -7.61
CA LEU A 24 -22.55 5.36 -8.23
C LEU A 24 -22.67 4.48 -9.49
N ASP A 25 -23.59 3.52 -9.51
CA ASP A 25 -23.74 2.60 -10.64
C ASP A 25 -24.27 3.32 -11.90
N ASN A 26 -25.10 4.35 -11.67
CA ASN A 26 -25.83 5.09 -12.70
C ASN A 26 -25.26 6.50 -12.96
N ARG A 27 -24.13 6.87 -12.34
CA ARG A 27 -23.55 8.20 -12.47
C ARG A 27 -23.18 8.50 -13.92
N GLN A 28 -23.55 9.69 -14.39
CA GLN A 28 -23.26 10.12 -15.77
C GLN A 28 -21.77 10.45 -15.96
N SER A 29 -21.19 11.24 -15.04
CA SER A 29 -19.76 11.44 -14.99
C SER A 29 -19.12 10.28 -14.24
N LYS A 30 -18.25 9.55 -14.93
CA LYS A 30 -17.48 8.45 -14.34
C LYS A 30 -16.03 8.85 -14.15
N LYS A 31 -15.81 10.03 -13.58
CA LYS A 31 -14.49 10.57 -13.27
C LYS A 31 -14.33 10.75 -11.77
N PHE A 32 -13.20 10.31 -11.26
CA PHE A 32 -12.87 10.56 -9.85
C PHE A 32 -11.43 11.02 -9.69
N TYR A 33 -11.13 11.70 -8.58
CA TYR A 33 -9.77 11.89 -8.19
C TYR A 33 -9.48 11.28 -6.81
N TRP A 34 -8.24 10.83 -6.63
CA TRP A 34 -7.66 10.45 -5.38
C TRP A 34 -6.27 11.07 -5.27
N GLY A 35 -5.91 11.56 -4.08
CA GLY A 35 -4.65 12.26 -3.86
C GLY A 35 -3.83 11.66 -2.73
N ALA A 36 -2.51 11.74 -2.87
CA ALA A 36 -1.54 11.39 -1.83
C ALA A 36 -0.39 12.39 -1.78
N ASP A 37 0.01 12.78 -0.57
CA ASP A 37 1.20 13.61 -0.37
C ASP A 37 2.47 12.75 -0.41
N PRO A 38 3.55 13.24 -1.05
CA PRO A 38 4.83 12.56 -1.12
C PRO A 38 5.62 12.69 0.21
N SER A 39 5.01 12.24 1.30
CA SER A 39 5.56 12.33 2.64
C SER A 39 6.63 11.28 2.96
N ALA A 40 6.92 10.36 2.05
CA ALA A 40 8.05 9.44 2.01
C ALA A 40 8.23 8.92 0.58
N ASP A 41 9.32 8.24 0.30
CA ASP A 41 9.64 7.60 -0.97
C ASP A 41 8.91 6.24 -1.17
N SER A 42 8.04 5.86 -0.25
CA SER A 42 7.15 4.70 -0.38
C SER A 42 5.83 4.95 0.32
N LEU A 43 4.77 4.35 -0.21
CA LEU A 43 3.48 4.18 0.45
C LEU A 43 3.50 2.95 1.36
N THR A 44 2.51 2.88 2.25
CA THR A 44 2.31 1.75 3.16
C THR A 44 1.05 0.96 2.81
N ILE A 45 0.87 -0.20 3.44
CA ILE A 45 -0.38 -0.97 3.32
C ILE A 45 -1.63 -0.19 3.78
N GLY A 46 -1.48 0.83 4.64
CA GLY A 46 -2.58 1.72 4.99
C GLY A 46 -3.07 2.53 3.78
N ASN A 47 -2.14 3.01 2.94
CA ASN A 47 -2.48 3.69 1.69
C ASN A 47 -3.03 2.70 0.64
N LEU A 48 -2.54 1.46 0.65
CA LEU A 48 -2.96 0.43 -0.30
C LEU A 48 -4.47 0.19 -0.25
N ALA A 49 -5.11 0.24 0.92
CA ALA A 49 -6.56 0.08 1.06
C ALA A 49 -7.34 1.10 0.21
N ALA A 50 -6.93 2.38 0.24
CA ALA A 50 -7.54 3.42 -0.59
C ALA A 50 -7.26 3.20 -2.10
N ILE A 51 -6.06 2.74 -2.45
CA ILE A 51 -5.72 2.40 -3.85
C ILE A 51 -6.55 1.21 -4.33
N MET A 52 -6.81 0.21 -3.49
CA MET A 52 -7.70 -0.91 -3.82
C MET A 52 -9.15 -0.47 -4.04
N MET A 53 -9.63 0.49 -3.25
CA MET A 53 -10.92 1.14 -3.52
C MET A 53 -10.89 1.84 -4.88
N CYS A 54 -9.89 2.64 -5.20
CA CYS A 54 -9.74 3.26 -6.53
C CYS A 54 -9.74 2.22 -7.65
N ALA A 55 -9.06 1.09 -7.47
CA ALA A 55 -9.05 -0.01 -8.43
C ALA A 55 -10.45 -0.59 -8.67
N CYS A 56 -11.32 -0.67 -7.63
CA CYS A 56 -12.71 -1.07 -7.81
C CYS A 56 -13.45 -0.08 -8.73
N PHE A 57 -13.30 1.22 -8.54
CA PHE A 57 -13.91 2.23 -9.42
C PHE A 57 -13.43 2.10 -10.87
N VAL A 58 -12.11 1.94 -11.09
CA VAL A 58 -11.54 1.76 -12.43
C VAL A 58 -12.08 0.50 -13.09
N ARG A 59 -12.20 -0.61 -12.38
CA ARG A 59 -12.77 -1.87 -12.87
C ARG A 59 -14.25 -1.73 -13.30
N HIS A 60 -14.95 -0.78 -12.73
CA HIS A 60 -16.35 -0.46 -13.09
C HIS A 60 -16.47 0.70 -14.09
N GLY A 61 -15.37 1.04 -14.79
CA GLY A 61 -15.36 1.98 -15.90
C GLY A 61 -15.25 3.45 -15.49
N TYR A 62 -14.78 3.74 -14.27
CA TYR A 62 -14.45 5.10 -13.88
C TYR A 62 -13.04 5.48 -14.34
N GLU A 63 -12.89 6.71 -14.79
CA GLU A 63 -11.63 7.32 -15.21
C GLU A 63 -10.92 7.95 -14.00
N PRO A 64 -9.71 7.50 -13.64
CA PRO A 64 -8.99 7.99 -12.48
C PRO A 64 -8.14 9.22 -12.80
N TYR A 65 -8.20 10.22 -11.93
CA TYR A 65 -7.25 11.32 -11.82
C TYR A 65 -6.49 11.14 -10.50
N LEU A 66 -5.21 10.75 -10.61
CA LEU A 66 -4.39 10.39 -9.45
C LEU A 66 -3.42 11.54 -9.18
N LEU A 67 -3.65 12.25 -8.07
CA LEU A 67 -2.87 13.40 -7.67
C LEU A 67 -1.75 12.99 -6.73
N VAL A 68 -0.51 13.32 -7.09
CA VAL A 68 0.62 13.29 -6.16
C VAL A 68 1.01 14.73 -5.86
N GLY A 69 0.82 15.14 -4.61
CA GLY A 69 0.81 16.53 -4.18
C GLY A 69 2.19 17.17 -4.13
N GLY A 70 2.69 17.70 -5.24
CA GLY A 70 3.95 18.46 -5.27
C GLY A 70 3.89 19.77 -4.50
N ALA A 71 2.75 20.46 -4.45
CA ALA A 71 2.54 21.65 -3.64
C ALA A 71 2.18 21.32 -2.19
N THR A 72 1.20 20.44 -1.98
CA THR A 72 0.77 20.02 -0.64
C THR A 72 1.87 19.28 0.11
N GLY A 73 2.70 18.51 -0.57
CA GLY A 73 3.87 17.83 0.02
C GLY A 73 4.95 18.75 0.58
N GLN A 74 4.99 20.02 0.12
CA GLN A 74 5.90 21.04 0.67
C GLN A 74 5.41 21.60 2.01
N ILE A 75 4.11 21.47 2.30
CA ILE A 75 3.48 21.97 3.54
C ILE A 75 3.22 20.79 4.48
N GLY A 76 2.62 19.75 3.97
CA GLY A 76 2.19 18.54 4.68
C GLY A 76 0.86 18.70 5.41
N ASP A 77 0.05 17.66 5.35
CA ASP A 77 -1.23 17.58 6.05
C ASP A 77 -1.04 17.72 7.57
N PRO A 78 -1.79 18.58 8.26
CA PRO A 78 -1.66 18.78 9.71
C PRO A 78 -1.76 17.48 10.52
N LYS A 79 -0.87 17.31 11.49
CA LYS A 79 -0.95 16.19 12.45
C LYS A 79 -1.81 16.60 13.65
N GLU A 80 -2.36 15.60 14.35
CA GLU A 80 -3.05 15.82 15.63
C GLU A 80 -2.10 16.43 16.68
N ASN A 81 -0.83 16.04 16.66
CA ASN A 81 0.19 16.49 17.60
C ASN A 81 1.42 17.02 16.87
N GLY A 82 1.73 18.29 17.04
CA GLY A 82 2.94 18.94 16.53
C GLY A 82 2.92 19.24 15.02
N GLU A 83 3.82 20.09 14.59
CA GLU A 83 4.03 20.45 13.18
C GLU A 83 4.87 19.38 12.47
N ARG A 84 4.75 19.28 11.15
CA ARG A 84 5.61 18.43 10.34
C ARG A 84 6.92 19.15 10.05
N ASP A 85 8.02 18.40 10.08
CA ASP A 85 9.28 18.88 9.55
C ASP A 85 9.14 19.08 8.03
N LEU A 86 9.58 20.25 7.56
CA LEU A 86 9.60 20.56 6.14
C LEU A 86 10.69 19.75 5.44
N LYS A 87 10.31 19.12 4.32
CA LYS A 87 11.22 18.39 3.45
C LYS A 87 11.91 19.32 2.47
N SER A 88 13.11 18.97 2.02
CA SER A 88 13.74 19.69 0.90
C SER A 88 12.91 19.48 -0.38
N LEU A 89 13.03 20.43 -1.31
CA LEU A 89 12.32 20.33 -2.60
C LEU A 89 12.79 19.11 -3.39
N GLU A 90 14.08 18.75 -3.28
CA GLU A 90 14.67 17.57 -3.91
C GLU A 90 14.07 16.28 -3.32
N GLU A 91 13.88 16.23 -1.99
CA GLU A 91 13.25 15.09 -1.32
C GLU A 91 11.79 14.96 -1.74
N VAL A 92 11.03 16.05 -1.80
CA VAL A 92 9.63 16.04 -2.26
C VAL A 92 9.55 15.52 -3.70
N GLU A 93 10.43 15.98 -4.60
CA GLU A 93 10.43 15.56 -6.01
C GLU A 93 10.81 14.06 -6.14
N HIS A 94 11.80 13.61 -5.38
CA HIS A 94 12.17 12.19 -5.33
C HIS A 94 11.01 11.32 -4.87
N ASN A 95 10.40 11.68 -3.72
CA ASN A 95 9.27 10.94 -3.15
C ASN A 95 8.07 10.91 -4.10
N LYS A 96 7.77 12.05 -4.75
CA LYS A 96 6.71 12.17 -5.74
C LYS A 96 6.87 11.17 -6.88
N LYS A 97 8.09 11.05 -7.42
CA LYS A 97 8.39 10.08 -8.47
C LYS A 97 8.15 8.65 -8.01
N CYS A 98 8.69 8.27 -6.85
CA CYS A 98 8.55 6.93 -6.29
C CYS A 98 7.08 6.55 -6.04
N ILE A 99 6.30 7.46 -5.44
CA ILE A 99 4.88 7.22 -5.16
C ILE A 99 4.07 7.10 -6.45
N ARG A 100 4.33 7.95 -7.43
CA ARG A 100 3.67 7.90 -8.74
C ARG A 100 3.84 6.53 -9.38
N GLU A 101 5.07 6.03 -9.45
CA GLU A 101 5.39 4.70 -9.99
C GLU A 101 4.68 3.57 -9.23
N GLN A 102 4.61 3.65 -7.90
CA GLN A 102 3.92 2.66 -7.06
C GLN A 102 2.42 2.65 -7.33
N VAL A 103 1.76 3.80 -7.32
CA VAL A 103 0.31 3.90 -7.55
C VAL A 103 -0.06 3.40 -8.95
N GLU A 104 0.70 3.81 -9.98
CA GLU A 104 0.51 3.33 -11.34
C GLU A 104 0.64 1.79 -11.41
N THR A 105 1.68 1.23 -10.81
CA THR A 105 1.95 -0.21 -10.82
C THR A 105 0.83 -1.00 -10.14
N VAL A 106 0.41 -0.56 -8.95
CA VAL A 106 -0.65 -1.25 -8.19
C VAL A 106 -1.97 -1.23 -8.96
N ILE A 107 -2.39 -0.07 -9.48
CA ILE A 107 -3.65 0.03 -10.23
C ILE A 107 -3.57 -0.79 -11.52
N ARG A 108 -2.47 -0.73 -12.29
CA ARG A 108 -2.29 -1.54 -13.50
C ARG A 108 -2.39 -3.03 -13.18
N ASN A 109 -1.70 -3.51 -12.14
CA ASN A 109 -1.78 -4.90 -11.71
C ASN A 109 -3.20 -5.30 -11.28
N ALA A 110 -3.91 -4.39 -10.60
CA ALA A 110 -5.27 -4.63 -10.16
C ALA A 110 -6.28 -4.70 -11.30
N VAL A 111 -6.06 -3.94 -12.37
CA VAL A 111 -6.96 -3.89 -13.53
C VAL A 111 -6.63 -4.98 -14.55
N SER A 112 -5.36 -5.31 -14.79
CA SER A 112 -4.93 -6.31 -15.78
C SER A 112 -5.37 -7.75 -15.47
N ARG A 113 -5.72 -8.05 -14.22
CA ARG A 113 -6.15 -9.38 -13.76
C ARG A 113 -7.60 -9.75 -14.05
N LEU A 114 -8.33 -8.96 -14.80
CA LEU A 114 -9.70 -9.30 -15.24
C LEU A 114 -9.75 -10.42 -16.29
N ALA A 115 -8.60 -10.88 -16.83
CA ALA A 115 -8.55 -12.10 -17.59
C ALA A 115 -8.74 -13.31 -16.65
N PRO A 116 -9.76 -14.16 -16.85
CA PRO A 116 -9.97 -15.31 -15.98
C PRO A 116 -8.76 -16.24 -16.06
N SER A 117 -8.05 -16.39 -14.94
CA SER A 117 -7.07 -17.46 -14.79
C SER A 117 -7.85 -18.78 -14.84
N ARG A 118 -7.82 -19.47 -16.01
CA ARG A 118 -8.29 -20.86 -16.07
C ARG A 118 -7.49 -21.66 -15.05
N PRO A 119 -8.16 -22.44 -14.17
CA PRO A 119 -7.44 -23.38 -13.32
C PRO A 119 -6.65 -24.30 -14.23
N SER A 120 -5.32 -24.30 -14.09
CA SER A 120 -4.48 -25.29 -14.74
C SER A 120 -4.79 -26.65 -14.11
N LEU A 121 -5.64 -27.45 -14.76
CA LEU A 121 -5.65 -28.87 -14.53
C LEU A 121 -4.26 -29.37 -14.92
N ARG A 122 -3.44 -29.70 -13.94
CA ARG A 122 -2.12 -30.32 -14.16
C ARG A 122 -2.32 -31.67 -14.85
N GLY A 123 -2.14 -31.65 -16.14
CA GLY A 123 -1.87 -32.82 -16.97
C GLY A 123 -0.50 -32.61 -17.59
N SER A 124 0.38 -33.56 -17.35
CA SER A 124 1.77 -33.61 -17.77
C SER A 124 1.99 -33.26 -19.24
N GLY A 125 2.94 -32.38 -19.51
CA GLY A 125 3.72 -32.37 -20.76
C GLY A 125 3.39 -31.19 -21.69
N ALA A 126 4.44 -30.44 -21.96
CA ALA A 126 4.72 -29.49 -23.05
C ALA A 126 4.72 -28.02 -22.64
N HIS A 127 5.90 -27.42 -22.76
CA HIS A 127 6.12 -25.98 -22.79
C HIS A 127 5.28 -25.34 -23.90
N SER A 128 4.28 -24.56 -23.52
CA SER A 128 3.65 -23.62 -24.43
C SER A 128 3.56 -22.27 -23.72
N ALA A 129 4.07 -21.22 -24.38
CA ALA A 129 3.97 -19.85 -23.97
C ALA A 129 2.52 -19.45 -23.64
N PRO A 130 2.29 -18.49 -22.71
CA PRO A 130 0.93 -18.05 -22.38
C PRO A 130 0.30 -17.44 -23.62
N VAL A 131 -0.79 -18.05 -24.11
CA VAL A 131 -1.65 -17.45 -25.13
C VAL A 131 -2.41 -16.34 -24.44
N VAL A 132 -2.05 -15.10 -24.76
CA VAL A 132 -2.78 -13.89 -24.39
C VAL A 132 -4.13 -13.94 -25.10
N ALA A 133 -5.22 -13.87 -24.34
CA ALA A 133 -6.56 -13.86 -24.92
C ALA A 133 -6.85 -12.48 -25.52
N ASP A 134 -6.77 -12.39 -26.83
CA ASP A 134 -6.88 -11.18 -27.70
C ASP A 134 -8.20 -10.40 -27.62
N GLY A 135 -9.07 -10.63 -26.66
CA GLY A 135 -10.40 -10.00 -26.62
C GLY A 135 -10.68 -9.09 -25.41
N LEU A 136 -9.90 -9.19 -24.33
CA LEU A 136 -10.13 -8.39 -23.11
C LEU A 136 -9.07 -7.30 -22.88
N GLU A 137 -7.92 -7.38 -23.51
CA GLU A 137 -6.92 -6.30 -23.49
C GLU A 137 -7.46 -4.99 -24.11
N THR A 138 -8.40 -5.07 -25.04
CA THR A 138 -8.95 -3.89 -25.73
C THR A 138 -9.92 -3.06 -24.90
N ALA A 139 -10.54 -3.62 -23.88
CA ALA A 139 -11.49 -2.87 -23.02
C ALA A 139 -10.79 -2.01 -21.96
N TYR A 140 -9.61 -2.40 -21.52
CA TYR A 140 -8.87 -1.71 -20.44
C TYR A 140 -7.61 -0.97 -20.91
N SER A 141 -7.11 -1.24 -22.13
CA SER A 141 -6.02 -0.47 -22.75
C SER A 141 -6.38 0.99 -23.06
N ASN A 142 -7.66 1.35 -23.01
CA ASN A 142 -8.16 2.69 -23.31
C ASN A 142 -8.38 3.59 -22.09
N HIS A 143 -8.24 3.11 -20.85
CA HIS A 143 -8.31 3.98 -19.68
C HIS A 143 -6.90 4.47 -19.36
N SER A 144 -6.56 5.68 -19.82
CA SER A 144 -5.34 6.35 -19.42
C SER A 144 -5.42 6.67 -17.94
N LEU A 145 -4.46 6.13 -17.15
CA LEU A 145 -4.26 6.61 -15.79
C LEU A 145 -3.73 8.03 -15.88
N THR A 146 -4.56 9.00 -15.51
CA THR A 146 -4.15 10.40 -15.55
C THR A 146 -3.49 10.77 -14.23
N MET A 147 -2.16 10.91 -14.25
CA MET A 147 -1.38 11.39 -13.11
C MET A 147 -1.28 12.90 -13.17
N VAL A 148 -1.65 13.58 -12.09
CA VAL A 148 -1.59 15.05 -11.97
C VAL A 148 -0.75 15.48 -10.77
N ASP A 149 -0.20 16.69 -10.85
CA ASP A 149 0.60 17.30 -9.80
C ASP A 149 0.05 18.70 -9.48
N ASN A 150 -0.36 18.94 -8.26
CA ASN A 150 -0.93 20.22 -7.87
C ASN A 150 0.08 21.38 -7.91
N LEU A 151 1.38 21.12 -7.97
CA LEU A 151 2.38 22.17 -8.22
C LEU A 151 2.20 22.82 -9.59
N GLU A 152 1.64 22.13 -10.58
CA GLU A 152 1.40 22.68 -11.93
C GLU A 152 0.44 23.88 -11.92
N TRP A 153 -0.55 23.88 -11.06
CA TRP A 153 -1.48 25.01 -10.96
C TRP A 153 -1.11 25.98 -9.82
N PHE A 154 -0.60 25.51 -8.67
CA PHE A 154 -0.21 26.41 -7.59
C PHE A 154 0.98 27.28 -7.94
N SER A 155 1.91 26.84 -8.78
CA SER A 155 3.03 27.68 -9.27
C SER A 155 2.57 28.86 -10.11
N LYS A 156 1.36 28.84 -10.66
CA LYS A 156 0.79 29.89 -11.52
C LYS A 156 -0.11 30.86 -10.77
N ILE A 157 -0.56 30.51 -9.56
CA ILE A 157 -1.46 31.32 -8.76
C ILE A 157 -0.64 32.19 -7.81
N ASN A 158 -0.79 33.53 -7.92
CA ASN A 158 -0.19 34.38 -6.92
C ASN A 158 -1.03 34.44 -5.63
N TYR A 159 -0.36 34.72 -4.53
CA TYR A 159 -0.97 34.70 -3.20
C TYR A 159 -2.21 35.60 -3.05
N LEU A 160 -2.17 36.81 -3.61
CA LEU A 160 -3.29 37.77 -3.51
C LEU A 160 -4.51 37.30 -4.32
N SER A 161 -4.28 36.71 -5.50
CA SER A 161 -5.35 36.09 -6.29
C SER A 161 -5.98 34.92 -5.54
N PHE A 162 -5.16 34.06 -4.92
CA PHE A 162 -5.65 32.95 -4.12
C PHE A 162 -6.52 33.44 -2.94
N LEU A 163 -6.08 34.45 -2.18
CA LEU A 163 -6.87 35.03 -1.10
C LEU A 163 -8.18 35.64 -1.60
N ARG A 164 -8.13 36.35 -2.72
CA ARG A 164 -9.29 37.05 -3.30
C ARG A 164 -10.34 36.09 -3.85
N GLU A 165 -9.91 35.02 -4.53
CA GLU A 165 -10.82 34.13 -5.24
C GLU A 165 -11.25 32.94 -4.37
N ILE A 166 -10.33 32.39 -3.60
CA ILE A 166 -10.54 31.20 -2.80
C ILE A 166 -10.72 31.55 -1.32
N GLY A 167 -9.77 32.26 -0.72
CA GLY A 167 -9.76 32.53 0.73
C GLY A 167 -11.03 33.18 1.25
N LYS A 168 -11.59 34.16 0.52
CA LYS A 168 -12.83 34.84 0.91
C LYS A 168 -14.08 33.94 0.93
N ASN A 169 -14.01 32.74 0.33
CA ASN A 169 -15.13 31.82 0.30
C ASN A 169 -15.15 30.85 1.49
N PHE A 170 -14.16 30.92 2.36
CA PHE A 170 -14.09 30.13 3.60
C PHE A 170 -14.43 30.98 4.82
N SER A 171 -15.30 30.46 5.68
CA SER A 171 -15.56 31.05 6.99
C SER A 171 -14.45 30.60 7.96
N MET A 172 -13.76 31.58 8.57
CA MET A 172 -12.79 31.28 9.64
C MET A 172 -13.45 30.54 10.82
N THR A 173 -14.70 30.86 11.16
CA THR A 173 -15.43 30.15 12.20
C THR A 173 -15.56 28.65 11.89
N GLN A 174 -15.97 28.31 10.68
CA GLN A 174 -16.10 26.89 10.26
C GLN A 174 -14.76 26.15 10.22
N LEU A 175 -13.67 26.83 9.83
CA LEU A 175 -12.35 26.24 9.83
C LEU A 175 -11.81 26.03 11.25
N LEU A 176 -12.06 26.98 12.14
CA LEU A 176 -11.65 26.91 13.54
C LEU A 176 -12.45 25.87 14.34
N ASP A 177 -13.70 25.59 13.98
CA ASP A 177 -14.55 24.61 14.66
C ASP A 177 -14.12 23.14 14.38
N ARG A 178 -13.19 22.91 13.49
CA ARG A 178 -12.69 21.55 13.21
C ARG A 178 -11.96 20.99 14.43
N GLN A 179 -12.28 19.75 14.78
CA GLN A 179 -11.77 19.12 16.00
C GLN A 179 -10.23 19.12 16.08
N PHE A 180 -9.54 18.83 14.97
CA PHE A 180 -8.07 18.82 14.98
C PHE A 180 -7.49 20.22 15.20
N VAL A 181 -8.13 21.28 14.67
CA VAL A 181 -7.74 22.68 14.91
C VAL A 181 -7.96 23.04 16.37
N GLN A 182 -9.13 22.70 16.92
CA GLN A 182 -9.46 22.95 18.33
C GLN A 182 -8.48 22.25 19.28
N ASN A 183 -8.10 21.01 18.97
CA ASN A 183 -7.12 20.26 19.75
C ASN A 183 -5.73 20.95 19.76
N ARG A 184 -5.38 21.59 18.63
CA ARG A 184 -4.07 22.26 18.47
C ARG A 184 -4.02 23.67 19.06
N ILE A 185 -5.11 24.45 18.99
CA ILE A 185 -5.19 25.85 19.50
C ILE A 185 -5.73 25.94 20.93
N GLY A 186 -6.33 24.87 21.45
CA GLY A 186 -6.88 24.80 22.81
C GLY A 186 -5.79 24.84 23.90
N GLU A 187 -6.21 24.88 25.16
CA GLU A 187 -5.31 24.90 26.29
C GLU A 187 -4.41 23.64 26.34
N GLY A 188 -3.10 23.84 26.36
CA GLY A 188 -2.10 22.76 26.27
C GLY A 188 -1.84 22.23 24.86
N GLY A 189 -2.46 22.80 23.83
CA GLY A 189 -2.22 22.44 22.44
C GLY A 189 -0.87 22.90 21.92
N SER A 190 -0.36 22.25 20.85
CA SER A 190 0.93 22.55 20.23
C SER A 190 0.93 23.79 19.32
N GLY A 191 -0.20 24.46 19.15
CA GLY A 191 -0.38 25.50 18.14
C GLY A 191 -0.52 24.93 16.73
N ILE A 192 -0.90 25.78 15.78
CA ILE A 192 -0.99 25.45 14.35
C ILE A 192 -0.41 26.61 13.54
N SER A 193 0.48 26.35 12.62
CA SER A 193 1.00 27.39 11.73
C SER A 193 -0.04 27.81 10.68
N TYR A 194 0.12 29.00 10.13
CA TYR A 194 -0.75 29.45 9.03
C TYR A 194 -0.64 28.54 7.80
N ALA A 195 0.52 27.99 7.54
CA ALA A 195 0.74 27.06 6.43
C ALA A 195 -0.07 25.77 6.62
N GLU A 196 0.03 25.12 7.79
CA GLU A 196 -0.76 23.93 8.12
C GLU A 196 -2.27 24.22 8.09
N PHE A 197 -2.68 25.35 8.66
CA PHE A 197 -4.08 25.77 8.66
C PHE A 197 -4.62 25.96 7.24
N SER A 198 -3.78 26.46 6.31
CA SER A 198 -4.15 26.71 4.91
C SER A 198 -4.23 25.42 4.09
N TYR A 199 -3.69 24.29 4.56
CA TYR A 199 -3.67 23.02 3.85
C TYR A 199 -5.06 22.60 3.34
N THR A 200 -6.09 22.75 4.17
CA THR A 200 -7.46 22.44 3.79
C THR A 200 -7.97 23.26 2.60
N LEU A 201 -7.57 24.54 2.49
CA LEU A 201 -7.95 25.40 1.38
C LEU A 201 -7.24 24.97 0.09
N ILE A 202 -5.98 24.57 0.23
CA ILE A 202 -5.15 24.10 -0.88
C ILE A 202 -5.75 22.80 -1.45
N GLN A 203 -6.02 21.80 -0.61
CA GLN A 203 -6.65 20.54 -1.02
C GLN A 203 -8.06 20.76 -1.60
N GLY A 204 -8.84 21.67 -1.02
CA GLY A 204 -10.15 22.02 -1.56
C GLY A 204 -10.07 22.66 -2.95
N TYR A 205 -9.04 23.47 -3.20
CA TYR A 205 -8.78 24.06 -4.52
C TYR A 205 -8.35 22.99 -5.54
N ASP A 206 -7.63 21.95 -5.15
CA ASP A 206 -7.31 20.83 -6.05
C ASP A 206 -8.59 20.23 -6.65
N PHE A 207 -9.60 19.98 -5.82
CA PHE A 207 -10.88 19.45 -6.31
C PHE A 207 -11.59 20.43 -7.25
N LEU A 208 -11.64 21.72 -6.90
CA LEU A 208 -12.21 22.75 -7.76
C LEU A 208 -11.48 22.85 -9.10
N HIS A 209 -10.14 22.80 -9.09
CA HIS A 209 -9.33 22.82 -10.31
C HIS A 209 -9.61 21.63 -11.20
N LEU A 210 -9.61 20.42 -10.63
CA LEU A 210 -9.91 19.19 -11.35
C LEU A 210 -11.35 19.15 -11.89
N TYR A 211 -12.30 19.74 -11.16
CA TYR A 211 -13.66 19.92 -11.62
C TYR A 211 -13.70 20.84 -12.88
N ARG A 212 -13.06 22.01 -12.79
CA ARG A 212 -13.06 23.00 -13.89
C ARG A 212 -12.38 22.52 -15.16
N GLU A 213 -11.20 21.92 -15.01
CA GLU A 213 -10.35 21.56 -16.15
C GLU A 213 -10.72 20.19 -16.75
N TYR A 214 -11.15 19.24 -15.91
CA TYR A 214 -11.36 17.86 -16.34
C TYR A 214 -12.78 17.34 -16.13
N GLY A 215 -13.66 18.10 -15.47
CA GLY A 215 -15.02 17.66 -15.14
C GLY A 215 -15.06 16.53 -14.10
N VAL A 216 -14.07 16.48 -13.21
CA VAL A 216 -14.03 15.52 -12.10
C VAL A 216 -14.97 15.98 -11.01
N ASP A 217 -16.00 15.19 -10.72
CA ASP A 217 -17.07 15.55 -9.77
C ASP A 217 -17.17 14.56 -8.60
N LEU A 218 -16.22 13.63 -8.47
CA LEU A 218 -16.14 12.67 -7.37
C LEU A 218 -14.72 12.63 -6.80
N GLN A 219 -14.59 12.79 -5.48
CA GLN A 219 -13.32 12.59 -4.76
C GLN A 219 -13.37 11.30 -3.93
N LEU A 220 -12.32 10.47 -4.03
CA LEU A 220 -12.12 9.30 -3.20
C LEU A 220 -11.04 9.58 -2.16
N CYS A 221 -11.24 9.12 -0.91
CA CYS A 221 -10.27 9.37 0.16
C CYS A 221 -10.33 8.30 1.27
N GLY A 222 -9.39 8.35 2.21
CA GLY A 222 -9.52 7.72 3.52
C GLY A 222 -10.45 8.52 4.44
N ALA A 223 -11.07 7.89 5.41
CA ALA A 223 -11.99 8.55 6.33
C ALA A 223 -11.35 9.72 7.11
N ASP A 224 -10.04 9.67 7.35
CA ASP A 224 -9.29 10.77 7.98
C ASP A 224 -9.20 12.04 7.11
N GLN A 225 -9.42 11.92 5.80
CA GLN A 225 -9.41 13.03 4.84
C GLN A 225 -10.78 13.59 4.51
N TYR A 226 -11.87 12.96 4.98
CA TYR A 226 -13.24 13.36 4.63
C TYR A 226 -13.52 14.85 4.89
N GLY A 227 -13.09 15.36 6.05
CA GLY A 227 -13.26 16.77 6.40
C GLY A 227 -12.51 17.74 5.47
N ASN A 228 -11.33 17.37 4.94
CA ASN A 228 -10.62 18.16 3.96
C ASN A 228 -11.33 18.11 2.60
N CYS A 229 -11.81 16.94 2.19
CA CYS A 229 -12.49 16.72 0.92
C CYS A 229 -13.80 17.53 0.80
N THR A 230 -14.59 17.64 1.89
CA THR A 230 -15.82 18.44 1.91
C THR A 230 -15.58 19.93 1.64
N SER A 231 -14.37 20.43 1.87
CA SER A 231 -14.00 21.81 1.51
C SER A 231 -14.02 22.05 0.00
N GLY A 232 -13.60 21.05 -0.79
CA GLY A 232 -13.69 21.12 -2.25
C GLY A 232 -15.13 21.15 -2.75
N ILE A 233 -15.99 20.30 -2.18
CA ILE A 233 -17.44 20.32 -2.47
C ILE A 233 -18.02 21.71 -2.22
N HIS A 234 -17.69 22.29 -1.06
CA HIS A 234 -18.16 23.62 -0.70
C HIS A 234 -17.71 24.69 -1.71
N MET A 235 -16.46 24.61 -2.18
CA MET A 235 -15.95 25.52 -3.21
C MET A 235 -16.69 25.35 -4.54
N ILE A 236 -16.84 24.13 -5.01
CA ILE A 236 -17.54 23.82 -6.27
C ILE A 236 -18.97 24.33 -6.21
N LYS A 237 -19.69 24.04 -5.12
CA LYS A 237 -21.06 24.53 -4.95
C LYS A 237 -21.15 26.06 -4.98
N ARG A 238 -20.21 26.75 -4.30
CA ARG A 238 -20.25 28.20 -4.16
C ARG A 238 -19.78 28.95 -5.40
N LEU A 239 -18.78 28.44 -6.10
CA LEU A 239 -18.13 29.13 -7.21
C LEU A 239 -18.69 28.72 -8.58
N GLU A 240 -19.09 27.45 -8.74
CA GLU A 240 -19.59 26.89 -10.00
C GLU A 240 -21.11 26.67 -9.97
N ASN A 241 -21.76 26.78 -8.81
CA ASN A 241 -23.16 26.42 -8.60
C ASN A 241 -23.48 24.98 -9.04
N ALA A 242 -22.52 24.09 -8.84
CA ALA A 242 -22.59 22.68 -9.24
C ALA A 242 -22.49 21.78 -8.01
N ASP A 243 -22.85 20.51 -8.20
CA ASP A 243 -22.76 19.49 -7.17
C ASP A 243 -21.55 18.58 -7.45
N ALA A 244 -20.88 18.16 -6.38
CA ALA A 244 -19.79 17.20 -6.40
C ALA A 244 -19.86 16.32 -5.15
N ASP A 245 -19.23 15.17 -5.18
CA ASP A 245 -19.34 14.16 -4.14
C ASP A 245 -18.00 13.70 -3.59
N VAL A 246 -18.06 13.14 -2.38
CA VAL A 246 -16.95 12.44 -1.74
C VAL A 246 -17.40 11.04 -1.33
N TRP A 247 -16.53 10.07 -1.55
CA TRP A 247 -16.66 8.71 -1.04
C TRP A 247 -15.39 8.33 -0.28
N SER A 248 -15.52 7.91 0.98
CA SER A 248 -14.37 7.54 1.79
C SER A 248 -14.38 6.07 2.19
N THR A 249 -13.17 5.51 2.34
CA THR A 249 -12.95 4.16 2.90
C THR A 249 -12.54 4.24 4.36
N PRO A 250 -12.97 3.30 5.22
CA PRO A 250 -12.49 3.21 6.59
C PRO A 250 -10.97 3.07 6.65
N LEU A 251 -10.38 3.56 7.74
CA LEU A 251 -8.99 3.27 8.06
C LEU A 251 -8.86 1.80 8.45
N VAL A 252 -7.87 1.13 7.91
CA VAL A 252 -7.60 -0.27 8.26
C VAL A 252 -6.84 -0.33 9.57
N ILE A 253 -7.40 -1.07 10.51
CA ILE A 253 -6.83 -1.27 11.84
C ILE A 253 -6.09 -2.61 11.86
N ASP A 254 -4.88 -2.60 12.37
CA ASP A 254 -4.12 -3.82 12.64
C ASP A 254 -4.88 -4.65 13.70
N PRO A 255 -5.30 -5.86 13.36
CA PRO A 255 -6.10 -6.69 14.27
C PRO A 255 -5.33 -7.17 15.50
N VAL A 256 -4.00 -7.13 15.47
CA VAL A 256 -3.14 -7.56 16.59
C VAL A 256 -2.89 -6.42 17.58
N THR A 257 -2.59 -5.23 17.05
CA THR A 257 -2.23 -4.08 17.88
C THR A 257 -3.39 -3.14 18.19
N GLY A 258 -4.52 -3.25 17.46
CA GLY A 258 -5.66 -2.34 17.56
C GLY A 258 -5.37 -0.93 17.00
N ARG A 259 -4.23 -0.73 16.33
CA ARG A 259 -3.79 0.56 15.80
C ARG A 259 -3.95 0.60 14.29
N LYS A 260 -4.06 1.80 13.70
CA LYS A 260 -4.14 1.92 12.24
C LYS A 260 -2.81 1.53 11.59
N PHE A 261 -2.88 0.82 10.47
CA PHE A 261 -1.71 0.56 9.64
C PHE A 261 -1.13 1.89 9.12
N GLY A 262 0.12 2.21 9.48
CA GLY A 262 0.74 3.46 9.02
C GLY A 262 2.15 3.71 9.53
N LYS A 263 2.72 4.85 9.14
CA LYS A 263 4.12 5.23 9.32
C LYS A 263 4.54 5.50 10.78
N SER A 264 3.59 5.84 11.66
CA SER A 264 3.90 6.54 12.91
C SER A 264 4.46 5.69 14.02
N GLU A 265 4.63 4.36 13.85
CA GLU A 265 4.85 3.44 14.96
C GLU A 265 6.03 2.45 14.78
N GLY A 266 6.92 2.70 13.82
CA GLY A 266 8.15 1.90 13.67
C GLY A 266 7.98 0.51 13.00
N ASN A 267 6.74 0.07 12.76
CA ASN A 267 6.42 -1.22 12.12
C ASN A 267 5.65 -1.03 10.80
N ALA A 268 5.99 -0.01 10.03
CA ALA A 268 5.34 0.23 8.75
C ALA A 268 5.69 -0.90 7.76
N ILE A 269 4.68 -1.46 7.12
CA ILE A 269 4.85 -2.33 5.96
C ILE A 269 4.77 -1.47 4.72
N TRP A 270 5.90 -1.33 4.05
CA TRP A 270 6.06 -0.47 2.89
C TRP A 270 5.75 -1.22 1.60
N LEU A 271 5.30 -0.48 0.58
CA LEU A 271 5.03 -1.06 -0.75
C LEU A 271 6.29 -1.15 -1.62
N ALA A 272 7.36 -0.39 -1.33
CA ALA A 272 8.64 -0.54 -2.01
C ALA A 272 9.28 -1.89 -1.64
N ALA A 273 9.76 -2.62 -2.65
CA ALA A 273 10.44 -3.90 -2.47
C ALA A 273 11.92 -3.76 -2.10
N SER A 274 12.50 -2.60 -2.39
CA SER A 274 13.92 -2.28 -2.16
C SER A 274 14.05 -0.84 -1.66
N ASP A 275 15.20 -0.56 -1.04
CA ASP A 275 15.51 0.78 -0.53
C ASP A 275 15.68 1.80 -1.65
N ASN A 276 14.88 2.87 -1.60
CA ASN A 276 14.97 4.02 -2.49
C ASN A 276 15.89 5.13 -1.92
N GLY A 277 16.61 4.85 -0.82
CA GLY A 277 17.56 5.74 -0.18
C GLY A 277 17.20 6.22 1.22
N SER A 278 15.98 5.90 1.72
CA SER A 278 15.51 6.32 3.05
C SER A 278 15.25 5.16 4.01
N GLY A 279 15.46 3.91 3.58
CA GLY A 279 15.14 2.71 4.36
C GLY A 279 13.64 2.38 4.42
N ASN A 280 12.79 3.05 3.66
CA ASN A 280 11.35 2.84 3.63
C ASN A 280 10.96 1.73 2.64
N TYR A 281 11.33 0.50 2.93
CA TYR A 281 11.00 -0.65 2.09
C TYR A 281 10.66 -1.88 2.92
N THR A 282 9.99 -2.83 2.29
CA THR A 282 9.75 -4.17 2.82
C THR A 282 10.05 -5.15 1.68
N SER A 283 11.00 -6.07 1.90
CA SER A 283 11.32 -7.06 0.86
C SER A 283 10.07 -7.83 0.44
N VAL A 284 10.01 -8.31 -0.81
CA VAL A 284 8.83 -9.04 -1.31
C VAL A 284 8.53 -10.27 -0.44
N TYR A 285 9.58 -10.92 0.07
CA TYR A 285 9.44 -12.05 0.97
C TYR A 285 8.84 -11.65 2.33
N ASP A 286 9.38 -10.59 2.97
CA ASP A 286 8.83 -10.11 4.25
C ASP A 286 7.40 -9.57 4.08
N PHE A 287 7.11 -8.93 2.96
CA PHE A 287 5.77 -8.50 2.60
C PHE A 287 4.79 -9.68 2.49
N TYR A 288 5.19 -10.75 1.80
CA TYR A 288 4.40 -11.99 1.72
C TYR A 288 4.22 -12.64 3.09
N GLN A 289 5.30 -12.74 3.89
CA GLN A 289 5.27 -13.32 5.23
C GLN A 289 4.39 -12.50 6.21
N PHE A 290 4.35 -11.18 6.07
CA PHE A 290 3.45 -10.35 6.86
C PHE A 290 1.99 -10.80 6.69
N TRP A 291 1.54 -11.01 5.46
CA TRP A 291 0.18 -11.47 5.19
C TRP A 291 -0.05 -12.93 5.57
N MET A 292 0.96 -13.77 5.41
CA MET A 292 0.92 -15.14 5.89
C MET A 292 0.73 -15.24 7.41
N ASN A 293 1.19 -14.26 8.18
CA ASN A 293 1.13 -14.28 9.64
C ASN A 293 -0.12 -13.58 10.22
N GLN A 294 -1.08 -13.19 9.39
CA GLN A 294 -2.32 -12.60 9.88
C GLN A 294 -3.18 -13.62 10.67
N PRO A 295 -3.86 -13.19 11.75
CA PRO A 295 -4.71 -14.06 12.54
C PRO A 295 -5.99 -14.45 11.78
N ASP A 296 -6.52 -15.64 12.05
CA ASP A 296 -7.73 -16.15 11.39
C ASP A 296 -8.94 -15.21 11.54
N ALA A 297 -9.06 -14.55 12.68
CA ALA A 297 -10.14 -13.59 12.93
C ALA A 297 -10.12 -12.36 12.00
N ALA A 298 -8.98 -12.03 11.42
CA ALA A 298 -8.84 -10.86 10.55
C ALA A 298 -8.85 -11.20 9.07
N VAL A 299 -8.54 -12.45 8.71
CA VAL A 299 -8.21 -12.81 7.33
C VAL A 299 -9.37 -12.58 6.36
N GLU A 300 -10.61 -12.76 6.76
CA GLU A 300 -11.79 -12.50 5.93
C GLU A 300 -11.85 -11.03 5.51
N ASN A 301 -11.72 -10.10 6.46
CA ASN A 301 -11.76 -8.68 6.18
C ASN A 301 -10.58 -8.24 5.30
N LEU A 302 -9.38 -8.78 5.58
CA LEU A 302 -8.18 -8.48 4.80
C LEU A 302 -8.27 -9.02 3.35
N LEU A 303 -8.86 -10.20 3.14
CA LEU A 303 -9.14 -10.74 1.80
C LEU A 303 -10.05 -9.81 1.00
N LYS A 304 -11.12 -9.29 1.63
CA LYS A 304 -12.06 -8.36 0.99
C LYS A 304 -11.39 -7.04 0.59
N ILE A 305 -10.54 -6.49 1.47
CA ILE A 305 -9.91 -5.18 1.25
C ILE A 305 -8.73 -5.28 0.27
N TYR A 306 -7.85 -6.25 0.43
CA TYR A 306 -6.53 -6.24 -0.21
C TYR A 306 -6.38 -7.18 -1.40
N THR A 307 -7.40 -7.99 -1.72
CA THR A 307 -7.33 -8.89 -2.88
C THR A 307 -8.35 -8.54 -3.96
N LEU A 308 -8.15 -9.11 -5.15
CA LEU A 308 -9.06 -9.00 -6.28
C LEU A 308 -10.01 -10.19 -6.40
N LEU A 309 -10.02 -11.07 -5.40
CA LEU A 309 -10.90 -12.24 -5.37
C LEU A 309 -12.37 -11.82 -5.34
N GLY A 310 -13.20 -12.55 -6.06
CA GLY A 310 -14.63 -12.37 -6.05
C GLY A 310 -15.26 -12.85 -4.74
N LYS A 311 -16.53 -12.49 -4.53
CA LYS A 311 -17.26 -12.86 -3.32
C LYS A 311 -17.31 -14.38 -3.14
N GLU A 312 -17.69 -15.10 -4.18
CA GLU A 312 -17.84 -16.55 -4.18
C GLU A 312 -16.50 -17.26 -3.94
N GLU A 313 -15.41 -16.72 -4.51
CA GLU A 313 -14.05 -17.24 -4.29
C GLU A 313 -13.60 -17.07 -2.83
N ILE A 314 -13.86 -15.90 -2.24
CA ILE A 314 -13.57 -15.65 -0.82
C ILE A 314 -14.37 -16.58 0.08
N GLU A 315 -15.65 -16.73 -0.17
CA GLU A 315 -16.54 -17.62 0.61
C GLU A 315 -16.07 -19.08 0.52
N GLU A 316 -15.67 -19.56 -0.65
CA GLU A 316 -15.13 -20.92 -0.83
C GLU A 316 -13.80 -21.12 -0.08
N ILE A 317 -12.89 -20.14 -0.16
CA ILE A 317 -11.60 -20.18 0.56
C ILE A 317 -11.84 -20.22 2.06
N LEU A 318 -12.70 -19.36 2.59
CA LEU A 318 -13.02 -19.31 4.02
C LEU A 318 -13.66 -20.58 4.52
N LYS A 319 -14.56 -21.20 3.73
CA LYS A 319 -15.16 -22.50 4.05
C LYS A 319 -14.09 -23.59 4.16
N LYS A 320 -13.22 -23.71 3.17
CA LYS A 320 -12.12 -24.70 3.19
C LYS A 320 -11.14 -24.43 4.35
N HIS A 321 -10.86 -23.16 4.63
CA HIS A 321 -10.02 -22.78 5.76
C HIS A 321 -10.62 -23.15 7.11
N ALA A 322 -11.94 -23.00 7.29
CA ALA A 322 -12.62 -23.39 8.52
C ALA A 322 -12.61 -24.91 8.75
N GLU A 323 -12.61 -25.72 7.67
CA GLU A 323 -12.49 -27.18 7.73
C GLU A 323 -11.06 -27.62 8.12
N HIS A 324 -10.03 -26.89 7.66
CA HIS A 324 -8.60 -27.21 7.83
C HIS A 324 -7.76 -25.95 8.15
N PRO A 325 -7.93 -25.34 9.35
CA PRO A 325 -7.22 -24.10 9.70
C PRO A 325 -5.68 -24.24 9.69
N GLU A 326 -5.18 -25.43 10.01
CA GLU A 326 -3.74 -25.74 10.02
C GLU A 326 -3.07 -25.58 8.64
N LEU A 327 -3.82 -25.68 7.55
CA LEU A 327 -3.32 -25.51 6.19
C LEU A 327 -3.18 -24.03 5.80
N ARG A 328 -3.75 -23.11 6.59
CA ARG A 328 -3.68 -21.66 6.42
C ARG A 328 -4.09 -21.20 5.01
N LEU A 329 -5.11 -21.83 4.42
CA LEU A 329 -5.53 -21.57 3.04
C LEU A 329 -5.94 -20.11 2.80
N ALA A 330 -6.61 -19.51 3.78
CA ALA A 330 -7.03 -18.12 3.69
C ALA A 330 -5.85 -17.14 3.73
N GLN A 331 -4.85 -17.38 4.60
CA GLN A 331 -3.63 -16.57 4.64
C GLN A 331 -2.78 -16.74 3.37
N LYS A 332 -2.69 -17.97 2.82
CA LYS A 332 -2.01 -18.20 1.53
C LYS A 332 -2.67 -17.40 0.41
N ALA A 333 -3.98 -17.48 0.30
CA ALA A 333 -4.73 -16.72 -0.70
C ALA A 333 -4.56 -15.20 -0.52
N LEU A 334 -4.59 -14.71 0.72
CA LEU A 334 -4.34 -13.32 1.07
C LEU A 334 -2.93 -12.89 0.66
N ALA A 335 -1.90 -13.60 1.13
CA ALA A 335 -0.50 -13.27 0.86
C ALA A 335 -0.19 -13.28 -0.63
N ARG A 336 -0.62 -14.32 -1.36
CA ARG A 336 -0.47 -14.41 -2.81
C ARG A 336 -1.18 -13.27 -3.52
N GLY A 337 -2.47 -13.02 -3.15
CA GLY A 337 -3.30 -12.00 -3.81
C GLY A 337 -2.73 -10.60 -3.66
N VAL A 338 -2.37 -10.21 -2.42
CA VAL A 338 -1.83 -8.87 -2.15
C VAL A 338 -0.44 -8.68 -2.75
N THR A 339 0.45 -9.67 -2.59
CA THR A 339 1.81 -9.61 -3.18
C THR A 339 1.74 -9.47 -4.70
N ALA A 340 0.81 -10.16 -5.31
CA ALA A 340 0.64 -10.08 -6.75
C ALA A 340 0.06 -8.75 -7.24
N VAL A 341 -0.76 -8.06 -6.45
CA VAL A 341 -1.23 -6.70 -6.75
C VAL A 341 -0.09 -5.69 -6.64
N VAL A 342 0.73 -5.79 -5.59
CA VAL A 342 1.80 -4.81 -5.33
C VAL A 342 3.05 -5.08 -6.15
N HIS A 343 3.51 -6.33 -6.20
CA HIS A 343 4.81 -6.71 -6.75
C HIS A 343 4.72 -7.56 -8.04
N GLY A 344 3.51 -7.81 -8.55
CA GLY A 344 3.29 -8.61 -9.74
C GLY A 344 3.13 -10.11 -9.46
N ALA A 345 2.50 -10.80 -10.43
CA ALA A 345 2.15 -12.23 -10.31
C ALA A 345 3.37 -13.14 -10.21
N GLY A 346 4.41 -12.85 -11.01
CA GLY A 346 5.66 -13.64 -10.99
C GLY A 346 6.36 -13.58 -9.65
N SER A 347 6.50 -12.38 -9.06
CA SER A 347 7.09 -12.21 -7.73
C SER A 347 6.29 -12.94 -6.65
N ALA A 348 4.94 -12.87 -6.74
CA ALA A 348 4.08 -13.57 -5.78
C ALA A 348 4.24 -15.09 -5.86
N GLU A 349 4.31 -15.66 -7.07
CA GLU A 349 4.53 -17.09 -7.26
C GLU A 349 5.90 -17.53 -6.74
N THR A 350 6.95 -16.76 -7.04
CA THR A 350 8.32 -17.10 -6.59
C THR A 350 8.42 -17.07 -5.06
N VAL A 351 7.89 -16.04 -4.40
CA VAL A 351 7.97 -15.99 -2.92
C VAL A 351 7.02 -16.97 -2.23
N GLU A 352 5.92 -17.36 -2.86
CA GLU A 352 5.06 -18.45 -2.38
C GLU A 352 5.81 -19.79 -2.40
N ASN A 353 6.43 -20.13 -3.53
CA ASN A 353 7.24 -21.34 -3.68
C ASN A 353 8.44 -21.34 -2.71
N LEU A 354 9.13 -20.20 -2.59
CA LEU A 354 10.22 -20.03 -1.64
C LEU A 354 9.71 -20.24 -0.19
N SER A 355 8.59 -19.65 0.18
CA SER A 355 8.00 -19.82 1.50
C SER A 355 7.64 -21.29 1.76
N GLU A 356 6.98 -21.96 0.82
CA GLU A 356 6.64 -23.39 0.96
C GLU A 356 7.89 -24.25 1.13
N THR A 357 8.93 -24.00 0.36
CA THR A 357 10.22 -24.68 0.47
C THR A 357 10.87 -24.45 1.84
N LEU A 358 10.95 -23.20 2.29
CA LEU A 358 11.62 -22.86 3.56
C LEU A 358 10.90 -23.40 4.82
N PHE A 359 9.59 -23.62 4.74
CA PHE A 359 8.78 -24.08 5.88
C PHE A 359 8.34 -25.54 5.78
N SER A 360 8.64 -26.25 4.69
CA SER A 360 8.40 -27.68 4.58
C SER A 360 9.23 -28.44 5.62
N LYS A 361 8.64 -29.46 6.22
CA LYS A 361 9.33 -30.37 7.14
C LYS A 361 10.24 -31.35 6.43
N GLU A 362 10.00 -31.55 5.13
CA GLU A 362 10.72 -32.48 4.28
C GLU A 362 11.94 -31.83 3.61
N THR A 363 12.10 -30.49 3.71
CA THR A 363 13.19 -29.78 3.07
C THR A 363 14.53 -30.07 3.77
N ASP A 364 15.42 -30.71 3.06
CA ASP A 364 16.83 -30.82 3.44
C ASP A 364 17.61 -29.64 2.85
N PHE A 365 17.95 -28.67 3.70
CA PHE A 365 18.68 -27.48 3.30
C PHE A 365 20.11 -27.78 2.82
N SER A 366 20.62 -29.00 3.00
CA SER A 366 21.94 -29.42 2.51
C SER A 366 21.93 -29.83 1.03
N GLU A 367 20.72 -30.08 0.48
CA GLU A 367 20.55 -30.54 -0.91
C GLU A 367 20.39 -29.37 -1.90
N PHE A 368 20.25 -28.13 -1.42
CA PHE A 368 20.08 -26.97 -2.30
C PHE A 368 21.30 -26.72 -3.17
N THR A 369 21.05 -26.59 -4.45
CA THR A 369 22.06 -26.22 -5.45
C THR A 369 22.44 -24.74 -5.32
N GLU A 370 23.61 -24.36 -5.85
CA GLU A 370 24.01 -22.94 -5.91
C GLU A 370 23.05 -22.09 -6.73
N ASP A 371 22.42 -22.66 -7.76
CA ASP A 371 21.46 -21.96 -8.61
C ASP A 371 20.17 -21.63 -7.83
N GLU A 372 19.62 -22.59 -7.08
CA GLU A 372 18.44 -22.37 -6.22
C GLU A 372 18.72 -21.32 -5.11
N LEU A 373 19.87 -21.43 -4.45
CA LEU A 373 20.28 -20.44 -3.46
C LEU A 373 20.53 -19.06 -4.08
N THR A 374 20.95 -19.01 -5.34
CA THR A 374 21.13 -17.76 -6.09
C THR A 374 19.79 -17.12 -6.43
N GLU A 375 18.78 -17.93 -6.78
CA GLU A 375 17.40 -17.44 -6.98
C GLU A 375 16.81 -16.91 -5.66
N PHE A 376 16.99 -17.63 -4.57
CA PHE A 376 16.53 -17.20 -3.24
C PHE A 376 17.20 -15.91 -2.77
N ALA A 377 18.44 -15.67 -3.16
CA ALA A 377 19.20 -14.46 -2.86
C ALA A 377 18.57 -13.17 -3.44
N ALA A 378 17.67 -13.28 -4.42
CA ALA A 378 16.90 -12.15 -4.92
C ALA A 378 15.81 -11.67 -3.93
N TYR A 379 15.42 -12.52 -2.99
CA TYR A 379 14.29 -12.27 -2.08
C TYR A 379 14.66 -12.31 -0.59
N LEU A 380 15.82 -12.86 -0.25
CA LEU A 380 16.32 -12.97 1.13
C LEU A 380 17.54 -12.08 1.32
N PRO A 381 17.84 -11.64 2.56
CA PRO A 381 19.08 -10.93 2.86
C PRO A 381 20.30 -11.72 2.44
N VAL A 382 21.27 -11.05 1.80
CA VAL A 382 22.49 -11.68 1.28
C VAL A 382 23.71 -11.26 2.09
N ILE A 383 24.61 -12.22 2.29
CA ILE A 383 25.88 -12.07 3.02
C ILE A 383 27.00 -12.53 2.10
N ALA A 384 28.11 -11.78 2.05
CA ALA A 384 29.29 -12.19 1.32
C ALA A 384 29.98 -13.42 1.96
N LYS A 385 30.45 -14.36 1.13
CA LYS A 385 31.29 -15.50 1.56
C LYS A 385 32.49 -15.00 2.39
N GLY A 386 32.87 -15.74 3.40
CA GLY A 386 33.97 -15.38 4.30
C GLY A 386 33.59 -14.44 5.45
N THR A 387 32.36 -13.95 5.51
CA THR A 387 31.86 -13.13 6.61
C THR A 387 31.71 -13.99 7.88
N LEU A 388 32.20 -13.50 9.02
CA LEU A 388 31.94 -14.11 10.33
C LEU A 388 30.44 -14.13 10.64
N LEU A 389 29.97 -15.24 11.23
CA LEU A 389 28.54 -15.44 11.48
C LEU A 389 27.90 -14.35 12.34
N VAL A 390 28.62 -13.85 13.37
CA VAL A 390 28.17 -12.72 14.19
C VAL A 390 27.94 -11.47 13.36
N ASP A 391 28.86 -11.13 12.45
CA ASP A 391 28.74 -9.96 11.58
C ASP A 391 27.64 -10.17 10.51
N ALA A 392 27.57 -11.36 9.97
CA ALA A 392 26.53 -11.78 9.07
C ALA A 392 25.13 -11.58 9.65
N LEU A 393 24.90 -12.05 10.87
CA LEU A 393 23.60 -11.91 11.55
C LEU A 393 23.21 -10.44 11.81
N VAL A 394 24.19 -9.58 12.08
CA VAL A 394 23.92 -8.15 12.30
C VAL A 394 23.66 -7.43 10.98
N ASN A 395 24.49 -7.68 9.98
CA ASN A 395 24.37 -7.02 8.66
C ASN A 395 23.06 -7.35 7.94
N THR A 396 22.49 -8.53 8.20
CA THR A 396 21.20 -8.95 7.64
C THR A 396 19.98 -8.61 8.50
N GLY A 397 20.20 -7.94 9.64
CA GLY A 397 19.11 -7.65 10.59
C GLY A 397 18.56 -8.90 11.31
N LEU A 398 19.20 -10.06 11.15
CA LEU A 398 18.84 -11.26 11.90
C LEU A 398 19.17 -11.12 13.40
N ALA A 399 20.08 -10.22 13.75
CA ALA A 399 20.35 -9.82 15.13
C ALA A 399 20.49 -8.30 15.23
N GLU A 400 19.93 -7.71 16.28
CA GLU A 400 19.96 -6.27 16.54
C GLU A 400 21.36 -5.76 16.92
N SER A 401 22.23 -6.65 17.39
CA SER A 401 23.60 -6.31 17.82
C SER A 401 24.50 -7.56 17.84
N LYS A 402 25.82 -7.33 17.82
CA LYS A 402 26.83 -8.42 17.96
C LYS A 402 26.65 -9.21 19.25
N LYS A 403 26.21 -8.57 20.34
CA LYS A 403 25.91 -9.25 21.60
C LYS A 403 24.75 -10.24 21.41
N LYS A 404 23.66 -9.80 20.81
CA LYS A 404 22.50 -10.66 20.52
C LYS A 404 22.84 -11.78 19.54
N ALA A 405 23.64 -11.50 18.53
CA ALA A 405 24.10 -12.51 17.59
C ALA A 405 24.86 -13.66 18.31
N ARG A 406 25.80 -13.32 19.20
CA ARG A 406 26.53 -14.33 20.01
C ARG A 406 25.60 -15.11 20.94
N GLU A 407 24.60 -14.45 21.55
CA GLU A 407 23.60 -15.13 22.38
C GLU A 407 22.82 -16.16 21.55
N PHE A 408 22.36 -15.82 20.34
CA PHE A 408 21.62 -16.71 19.47
C PHE A 408 22.47 -17.90 18.99
N ILE A 409 23.74 -17.67 18.68
CA ILE A 409 24.68 -18.74 18.30
C ILE A 409 24.87 -19.69 19.49
N ALA A 410 25.21 -19.19 20.67
CA ALA A 410 25.42 -19.99 21.87
C ALA A 410 24.19 -20.82 22.28
N GLN A 411 23.00 -20.30 22.08
CA GLN A 411 21.73 -21.00 22.34
C GLN A 411 21.37 -22.05 21.26
N GLY A 412 22.16 -22.18 20.19
CA GLY A 412 21.87 -23.07 19.08
C GLY A 412 20.60 -22.66 18.30
N ALA A 413 20.28 -21.35 18.30
CA ALA A 413 19.15 -20.79 17.57
C ALA A 413 19.49 -20.53 16.10
N ILE A 414 20.74 -20.71 15.69
CA ILE A 414 21.23 -20.52 14.32
C ILE A 414 21.58 -21.89 13.72
N SER A 415 21.19 -22.09 12.45
CA SER A 415 21.65 -23.22 11.66
C SER A 415 22.14 -22.74 10.29
N ILE A 416 23.11 -23.46 9.72
CA ILE A 416 23.64 -23.30 8.37
C ILE A 416 23.35 -24.57 7.62
N ASN A 417 22.65 -24.50 6.49
CA ASN A 417 22.18 -25.66 5.72
C ASN A 417 21.55 -26.75 6.63
N GLY A 418 20.66 -26.33 7.55
CA GLY A 418 19.99 -27.22 8.50
C GLY A 418 20.81 -27.62 9.73
N THR A 419 22.14 -27.54 9.68
CA THR A 419 23.02 -27.93 10.80
C THR A 419 23.17 -26.79 11.81
N LYS A 420 22.86 -27.06 13.10
CA LYS A 420 23.01 -26.08 14.18
C LYS A 420 24.46 -25.70 14.40
N VAL A 421 24.70 -24.40 14.60
CA VAL A 421 26.01 -23.83 14.85
C VAL A 421 26.04 -23.17 16.23
N GLN A 422 27.12 -23.41 17.00
CA GLN A 422 27.31 -22.85 18.35
C GLN A 422 28.59 -22.02 18.48
N GLU A 423 29.32 -21.85 17.38
CA GLU A 423 30.57 -21.08 17.34
C GLU A 423 30.48 -20.00 16.25
N ASP A 424 31.19 -18.89 16.45
CA ASP A 424 31.34 -17.82 15.45
C ASP A 424 32.35 -18.26 14.39
N LEU A 425 31.87 -18.70 13.26
CA LEU A 425 32.68 -19.19 12.15
C LEU A 425 32.43 -18.38 10.87
N ALA A 426 33.38 -18.36 9.98
CA ALA A 426 33.23 -17.78 8.65
C ALA A 426 32.55 -18.79 7.70
N VAL A 427 31.49 -18.35 7.03
CA VAL A 427 30.79 -19.19 6.05
C VAL A 427 31.40 -18.95 4.67
N ASN A 428 32.20 -19.91 4.19
CA ASN A 428 33.01 -19.78 2.98
C ASN A 428 32.37 -20.35 1.70
N GLN A 429 31.18 -20.93 1.83
CA GLN A 429 30.44 -21.52 0.70
C GLN A 429 29.04 -20.91 0.62
N THR A 430 28.41 -21.07 -0.55
CA THR A 430 27.01 -20.72 -0.71
C THR A 430 26.16 -21.54 0.27
N ALA A 431 25.37 -20.88 1.09
CA ALA A 431 24.63 -21.53 2.16
C ALA A 431 23.40 -20.73 2.57
N ILE A 432 22.42 -21.41 3.17
CA ILE A 432 21.28 -20.79 3.82
C ILE A 432 21.52 -20.74 5.33
N ILE A 433 21.41 -19.54 5.90
CA ILE A 433 21.40 -19.33 7.35
C ILE A 433 19.95 -19.22 7.80
N LYS A 434 19.59 -19.98 8.82
CA LYS A 434 18.27 -19.92 9.47
C LYS A 434 18.42 -19.51 10.92
N LYS A 435 17.64 -18.50 11.35
CA LYS A 435 17.50 -18.10 12.75
C LYS A 435 16.11 -18.44 13.27
N GLY A 436 16.04 -19.32 14.27
CA GLY A 436 14.78 -19.75 14.84
C GLY A 436 13.87 -20.43 13.81
N LYS A 437 12.59 -20.05 13.77
CA LYS A 437 11.61 -20.69 12.88
C LYS A 437 11.44 -19.99 11.54
N ASN A 438 11.58 -18.66 11.49
CA ASN A 438 10.98 -17.86 10.41
C ASN A 438 11.94 -16.86 9.73
N LYS A 439 13.22 -16.82 10.12
CA LYS A 439 14.15 -15.84 9.56
C LYS A 439 15.30 -16.52 8.86
N PHE A 440 15.57 -16.08 7.62
CA PHE A 440 16.54 -16.69 6.73
C PHE A 440 17.45 -15.62 6.11
N ALA A 441 18.66 -16.03 5.72
CA ALA A 441 19.59 -15.25 4.89
C ALA A 441 20.42 -16.19 4.02
N ILE A 442 20.93 -15.69 2.91
CA ILE A 442 21.76 -16.44 1.98
C ILE A 442 23.21 -15.95 2.06
N VAL A 443 24.14 -16.87 2.12
CA VAL A 443 25.57 -16.61 1.92
C VAL A 443 25.89 -16.87 0.44
N LYS A 444 26.42 -15.85 -0.25
CA LYS A 444 26.75 -15.93 -1.68
C LYS A 444 28.07 -15.24 -2.01
#